data_baed7268492d5849be24ba7550930c6b
#
_entry.id   baed7268492d5849be24ba7550930c6b
#
_cell.length_a   1.000
_cell.length_b   1.000
_cell.length_c   1.000
_cell.angle_alpha   90.00
_cell.angle_beta   90.00
_cell.angle_gamma   90.00
#
_symmetry.space_group_name_H-M   'P 1'
#
loop_
_entity.id
_entity.type
_entity.pdbx_description
1 polymer ?
#
loop_
_entity_poly.entity_id
_entity_poly.type
_entity_poly.pdbx_seq_one_letter_code
_entity_poly.pdbx_strand_id
1 'polypeptide(L)'
;MKNSNPDIDSLAGTRLDVWLWAARFFKTRSLAKQAIEGGKIAIGGATATKASKLVHLDDVLLVQRGEERFELCVLGLSEVRGPASV
;
A
#
# COMPACT_ATOMS: atom_id res chain seq x y z
N MET A 1 4.92 15.94 20.85
CA MET A 1 4.92 15.40 20.89
C MET A 1 5.18 15.29 20.78
N LYS A 2 5.21 15.03 20.55
CA LYS A 2 5.47 14.48 20.42
C LYS A 2 5.13 13.94 20.50
N ASN A 3 4.78 14.53 20.90
CA ASN A 3 4.73 13.47 20.78
C ASN A 3 4.62 13.04 19.73
N SER A 4 5.20 13.70 18.89
CA SER A 4 4.85 12.72 18.03
C SER A 4 5.19 11.45 18.68
N ASN A 5 4.19 10.81 18.99
CA ASN A 5 4.34 9.51 19.54
C ASN A 5 4.77 8.59 18.43
N PRO A 6 5.98 8.02 18.48
CA PRO A 6 6.42 7.14 17.40
C PRO A 6 5.48 5.98 17.17
N ASP A 7 4.83 5.52 18.24
CA ASP A 7 3.87 4.42 18.07
C ASP A 7 2.68 4.82 17.24
N ILE A 8 2.25 6.07 17.39
CA ILE A 8 1.15 6.56 16.56
C ILE A 8 1.56 6.61 15.10
N ASP A 9 2.77 7.07 14.84
CA ASP A 9 3.27 7.12 13.47
C ASP A 9 3.39 5.72 12.89
N SER A 10 3.87 4.77 13.69
CA SER A 10 3.97 3.39 13.24
C SER A 10 2.62 2.81 12.93
N LEU A 11 1.64 3.12 13.77
CA LEU A 11 0.28 2.62 13.54
C LEU A 11 -0.37 3.28 12.36
N ALA A 12 0.09 4.46 11.97
CA ALA A 12 -0.50 5.21 10.88
C ALA A 12 0.07 4.82 9.53
N GLY A 13 1.11 3.99 9.48
CA GLY A 13 1.75 3.66 8.22
C GLY A 13 2.00 2.18 8.07
N THR A 14 1.81 1.68 6.86
CA THR A 14 2.11 0.29 6.50
C THR A 14 2.91 0.32 5.21
N ARG A 15 3.88 -0.57 5.09
CA ARG A 15 4.66 -0.65 3.86
C ARG A 15 3.74 -0.90 2.67
N LEU A 16 4.04 -0.24 1.58
CA LEU A 16 3.20 -0.32 0.38
C LEU A 16 3.08 -1.75 -0.14
N ASP A 17 4.20 -2.49 -0.18
CA ASP A 17 4.15 -3.87 -0.67
C ASP A 17 3.30 -4.75 0.24
N VAL A 18 3.38 -4.53 1.54
CA VAL A 18 2.57 -5.31 2.48
C VAL A 18 1.10 -4.95 2.34
N TRP A 19 0.80 -3.65 2.22
CA TRP A 19 -0.59 -3.21 2.12
C TRP A 19 -1.26 -3.76 0.86
N LEU A 20 -0.56 -3.69 -0.27
CA LEU A 20 -1.12 -4.19 -1.54
C LEU A 20 -1.34 -5.70 -1.49
N TRP A 21 -0.42 -6.43 -0.86
CA TRP A 21 -0.58 -7.86 -0.70
C TRP A 21 -1.73 -8.18 0.26
N ALA A 22 -1.81 -7.48 1.39
CA ALA A 22 -2.87 -7.73 2.37
C ALA A 22 -4.25 -7.38 1.81
N ALA A 23 -4.30 -6.38 0.94
CA ALA A 23 -5.56 -5.98 0.28
C ALA A 23 -5.88 -6.84 -0.93
N ARG A 24 -5.07 -7.86 -1.20
CA ARG A 24 -5.28 -8.87 -2.24
C ARG A 24 -5.17 -8.34 -3.66
N PHE A 25 -4.43 -7.25 -3.86
CA PHE A 25 -4.16 -6.79 -5.21
C PHE A 25 -3.07 -7.60 -5.89
N PHE A 26 -2.23 -8.26 -5.11
CA PHE A 26 -1.19 -9.13 -5.64
C PHE A 26 -1.15 -10.41 -4.81
N LYS A 27 -0.83 -11.52 -5.47
CA LYS A 27 -0.82 -12.83 -4.82
C LYS A 27 0.30 -12.97 -3.79
N THR A 28 1.42 -12.27 -4.03
CA THR A 28 2.56 -12.34 -3.13
C THR A 28 3.12 -10.94 -2.91
N ARG A 29 3.86 -10.79 -1.82
CA ARG A 29 4.53 -9.52 -1.56
C ARG A 29 5.59 -9.23 -2.62
N SER A 30 6.22 -10.28 -3.15
CA SER A 30 7.22 -10.12 -4.21
C SER A 30 6.60 -9.52 -5.47
N LEU A 31 5.40 -9.96 -5.83
CA LEU A 31 4.71 -9.40 -6.98
C LEU A 31 4.34 -7.95 -6.74
N ALA A 32 3.90 -7.63 -5.53
CA ALA A 32 3.61 -6.24 -5.19
C ALA A 32 4.86 -5.38 -5.29
N LYS A 33 5.99 -5.90 -4.79
CA LYS A 33 7.25 -5.18 -4.86
C LYS A 33 7.66 -4.93 -6.32
N GLN A 34 7.52 -5.95 -7.16
CA GLN A 34 7.87 -5.80 -8.57
C GLN A 34 7.02 -4.72 -9.25
N ALA A 35 5.73 -4.68 -8.93
CA ALA A 35 4.85 -3.69 -9.52
C ALA A 35 5.23 -2.28 -9.05
N ILE A 36 5.57 -2.13 -7.78
CA ILE A 36 5.99 -0.84 -7.24
C ILE A 36 7.26 -0.37 -7.93
N GLU A 37 8.25 -1.25 -8.00
CA GLU A 37 9.55 -0.90 -8.58
C GLU A 37 9.43 -0.65 -10.08
N GLY A 38 8.42 -1.22 -10.72
CA GLY A 38 8.16 -1.00 -12.13
C GLY A 38 7.35 0.26 -12.42
N GLY A 39 7.04 1.05 -11.41
CA GLY A 39 6.33 2.31 -11.62
C GLY A 39 4.83 2.15 -11.82
N LYS A 40 4.26 1.04 -11.39
CA LYS A 40 2.83 0.77 -11.60
C LYS A 40 1.94 1.32 -10.49
N ILE A 41 2.54 1.86 -9.43
CA ILE A 41 1.79 2.32 -8.27
C ILE A 41 2.10 3.78 -8.04
N ALA A 42 1.06 4.58 -7.79
CA ALA A 42 1.22 5.98 -7.42
C ALA A 42 0.49 6.24 -6.12
N ILE A 43 1.01 7.14 -5.32
CA ILE A 43 0.41 7.57 -4.08
C ILE A 43 0.25 9.08 -4.14
N GLY A 44 -1.01 9.55 -3.99
CA GLY A 44 -1.26 10.98 -4.00
C GLY A 44 -0.80 11.66 -5.28
N GLY A 45 -0.84 10.94 -6.40
CA GLY A 45 -0.45 11.49 -7.68
C GLY A 45 1.03 11.36 -8.01
N ALA A 46 1.85 10.83 -7.10
CA ALA A 46 3.27 10.66 -7.34
C ALA A 46 3.61 9.18 -7.45
N THR A 47 4.35 8.82 -8.49
CA THR A 47 4.74 7.42 -8.68
C THR A 47 5.63 6.96 -7.54
N ALA A 48 5.27 5.83 -6.94
CA ALA A 48 6.06 5.21 -5.89
C ALA A 48 6.94 4.14 -6.50
N THR A 49 8.23 4.15 -6.15
CA THR A 49 9.17 3.18 -6.70
C THR A 49 9.85 2.36 -5.62
N LYS A 50 9.56 2.63 -4.36
CA LYS A 50 10.15 1.88 -3.25
C LYS A 50 9.07 1.08 -2.54
N ALA A 51 9.27 -0.23 -2.45
CA ALA A 51 8.31 -1.11 -1.80
C ALA A 51 8.13 -0.77 -0.32
N SER A 52 9.14 -0.17 0.29
CA SER A 52 9.08 0.20 1.70
C SER A 52 8.40 1.54 1.96
N LYS A 53 7.96 2.23 0.91
CA LYS A 53 7.22 3.47 1.08
C LYS A 53 6.01 3.23 1.97
N LEU A 54 5.79 4.09 2.95
CA LEU A 54 4.68 3.93 3.87
C LEU A 54 3.39 4.49 3.29
N VAL A 55 2.32 3.75 3.51
CA VAL A 55 0.96 4.13 3.13
C VAL A 55 0.24 4.50 4.41
N HIS A 56 -0.55 5.56 4.36
CA HIS A 56 -1.28 6.04 5.54
C HIS A 56 -2.77 6.06 5.25
N LEU A 57 -3.55 6.15 6.30
CA LEU A 57 -5.01 6.27 6.15
C LEU A 57 -5.32 7.48 5.28
N ASP A 58 -6.33 7.33 4.45
CA ASP A 58 -6.81 8.34 3.52
C ASP A 58 -5.88 8.61 2.35
N ASP A 59 -4.75 7.91 2.24
CA ASP A 59 -3.95 8.02 1.02
C ASP A 59 -4.73 7.48 -0.15
N VAL A 60 -4.57 8.12 -1.30
CA VAL A 60 -5.19 7.67 -2.55
C VAL A 60 -4.12 7.01 -3.39
N LEU A 61 -4.36 5.76 -3.75
CA LEU A 61 -3.42 4.98 -4.53
C LEU A 61 -3.96 4.76 -5.92
N LEU A 62 -3.09 4.82 -6.90
CA LEU A 62 -3.39 4.36 -8.25
C LEU A 62 -2.58 3.10 -8.47
N VAL A 63 -3.27 2.02 -8.82
CA VAL A 63 -2.65 0.72 -9.03
C VAL A 63 -2.90 0.31 -10.46
N GLN A 64 -1.83 0.09 -11.22
CA GLN A 64 -1.92 -0.44 -12.57
C GLN A 64 -1.57 -1.92 -12.54
N ARG A 65 -2.51 -2.76 -12.96
CA ARG A 65 -2.31 -4.19 -12.97
C ARG A 65 -2.73 -4.71 -14.34
N GLY A 66 -1.74 -5.06 -15.15
CA GLY A 66 -2.00 -5.38 -16.55
C GLY A 66 -2.50 -4.14 -17.26
N GLU A 67 -3.65 -4.24 -17.90
CA GLU A 67 -4.25 -3.10 -18.59
C GLU A 67 -5.29 -2.39 -17.76
N GLU A 68 -5.47 -2.82 -16.51
CA GLU A 68 -6.45 -2.23 -15.62
C GLU A 68 -5.81 -1.24 -14.68
N ARG A 69 -6.58 -0.22 -14.33
CA ARG A 69 -6.16 0.77 -13.36
C ARG A 69 -7.22 0.90 -12.29
N PHE A 70 -6.76 0.96 -11.05
CA PHE A 70 -7.64 1.06 -9.89
C PHE A 70 -7.25 2.28 -9.08
N GLU A 71 -8.24 3.07 -8.71
CA GLU A 71 -8.03 4.16 -7.78
C GLU A 71 -8.59 3.74 -6.43
N LEU A 72 -7.75 3.75 -5.40
CA LEU A 72 -8.10 3.21 -4.10
C LEU A 72 -7.85 4.25 -3.03
N CYS A 73 -8.75 4.28 -2.06
CA CYS A 73 -8.54 5.09 -0.85
C CYS A 73 -8.21 4.13 0.29
N VAL A 74 -7.15 4.43 1.03
CA VAL A 74 -6.71 3.57 2.12
C VAL A 74 -7.61 3.82 3.33
N LEU A 75 -8.47 2.87 3.62
CA LEU A 75 -9.41 2.97 4.73
C LEU A 75 -8.97 2.17 5.94
N GLY A 76 -7.97 1.31 5.79
CA GLY A 76 -7.46 0.50 6.89
C GLY A 76 -6.05 0.08 6.61
N LEU A 77 -5.27 -0.08 7.66
CA LEU A 77 -3.87 -0.48 7.55
C LEU A 77 -3.73 -1.87 8.14
N SER A 78 -3.62 -2.88 7.28
CA SER A 78 -3.45 -4.24 7.72
C SER A 78 -2.15 -4.80 7.18
N GLU A 79 -1.44 -5.53 8.02
CA GLU A 79 -0.24 -6.23 7.61
C GLU A 79 -0.51 -7.72 7.51
N VAL A 80 -1.76 -8.12 7.70
CA VAL A 80 -2.16 -9.51 7.66
C VAL A 80 -3.19 -9.67 6.55
N ARG A 81 -2.96 -10.66 5.70
CA ARG A 81 -3.86 -10.92 4.59
C ARG A 81 -5.12 -11.61 5.11
N GLY A 82 -6.26 -10.97 4.89
CA GLY A 82 -7.51 -11.51 5.35
C GLY A 82 -7.99 -12.69 4.53
N PRO A 83 -9.10 -13.30 4.95
CA PRO A 83 -9.69 -14.41 4.18
C PRO A 83 -10.11 -13.96 2.80
N ALA A 84 -10.07 -14.88 1.85
CA ALA A 84 -10.37 -14.55 0.48
C ALA A 84 -11.80 -14.08 0.27
N SER A 85 -12.69 -14.52 1.12
CA SER A 85 -14.12 -14.24 0.99
C SER A 85 -14.53 -12.91 1.61
N VAL A 86 -13.61 -12.20 2.20
CA VAL A 86 -13.93 -10.92 2.85
C VAL A 86 -13.92 -9.80 1.86
#